data_4f5a94a1c1861fa5be23bf7714141881
#
_entry.id   4f5a94a1c1861fa5be23bf7714141881
#
_cell.length_a   1.000
_cell.length_b   1.000
_cell.length_c   1.000
_cell.angle_alpha   90.00
_cell.angle_beta   90.00
_cell.angle_gamma   90.00
#
_symmetry.space_group_name_H-M   'P 1'
#
loop_
_entity.id
_entity.type
_entity.pdbx_description
1 polymer ?
#
loop_
_entity_poly.entity_id
_entity_poly.type
_entity_poly.pdbx_seq_one_letter_code
_entity_poly.pdbx_strand_id
1 'polypeptide(L)'
;MQYPLTPKPVRRSGTLPIVITVLGAIVILLIVALISAGSPVTFIVGAIPSTAALIVCLLCYRWLDRWEPEPTRLTVMALIWGGSAGVIFSFLVEMAVPASEFVTMAIVAPLAEELAKASVFILVATGARKLELTSLTDHIFYAGICALGFAFVENLGYFALSSSAGEFVVMALVRTGFGVFGHPLYTTATAVGIWAWRTKGGLWKAAVGYIAACLLHGLWNGGPTLLAGSLGLDDTGQLAAMILVYIVLFVPVFIGTIIMTTRNRRNEYEAVRSQLPLMVEAGLVTPAEADMIADPRKRRAILADSGKYGRVAKRNQKRTITAATEAALAQHRIAAGEGGPELVKRRDQLSEWLRSRPDKLGQLCL
;
A
#
# COMPACT_ATOMS: atom_id res chain seq x y z
N MET A 1 -14.67 36.90 3.41
CA MET A 1 -14.54 36.19 4.70
C MET A 1 -13.23 35.40 4.72
N GLN A 2 -12.32 35.69 5.65
CA GLN A 2 -11.14 34.86 5.88
C GLN A 2 -11.56 33.70 6.77
N TYR A 3 -11.55 32.48 6.21
CA TYR A 3 -11.77 31.26 6.99
C TYR A 3 -10.56 31.04 7.91
N PRO A 4 -10.72 30.99 9.24
CA PRO A 4 -9.60 30.66 10.12
C PRO A 4 -9.10 29.24 9.83
N LEU A 5 -7.77 29.07 9.83
CA LEU A 5 -7.15 27.75 9.69
C LEU A 5 -7.49 26.94 10.94
N THR A 6 -8.34 25.92 10.78
CA THR A 6 -8.53 24.92 11.83
C THR A 6 -7.22 24.20 12.12
N PRO A 7 -6.81 24.06 13.38
CA PRO A 7 -5.61 23.30 13.75
C PRO A 7 -5.66 21.90 13.17
N LYS A 8 -4.51 21.33 12.78
CA LYS A 8 -4.48 19.92 12.36
C LYS A 8 -4.84 19.07 13.57
N PRO A 9 -5.75 18.06 13.42
CA PRO A 9 -5.81 16.98 14.39
C PRO A 9 -4.39 16.42 14.50
N VAL A 10 -3.88 16.27 15.73
CA VAL A 10 -2.46 16.00 15.98
C VAL A 10 -2.08 14.63 15.45
N ARG A 11 -1.59 14.56 14.21
CA ARG A 11 -0.82 13.42 13.67
C ARG A 11 0.66 13.83 13.67
N ARG A 12 1.43 13.31 14.61
CA ARG A 12 2.88 13.50 14.63
C ARG A 12 3.54 12.28 13.99
N SER A 13 3.79 12.36 12.70
CA SER A 13 4.57 11.31 11.99
C SER A 13 6.06 11.33 12.40
N GLY A 14 6.51 12.32 13.16
CA GLY A 14 7.92 12.49 13.53
C GLY A 14 8.83 12.87 12.35
N THR A 15 10.13 12.95 12.62
CA THR A 15 11.17 13.23 11.60
C THR A 15 11.66 11.96 10.89
N LEU A 16 11.53 10.79 11.53
CA LEU A 16 12.01 9.51 11.01
C LEU A 16 11.54 9.19 9.57
N PRO A 17 10.27 9.36 9.19
CA PRO A 17 9.84 9.14 7.80
C PRO A 17 10.56 10.03 6.81
N ILE A 18 10.89 11.27 7.17
CA ILE A 18 11.62 12.20 6.31
C ILE A 18 13.05 11.72 6.14
N VAL A 19 13.72 11.35 7.23
CA VAL A 19 15.10 10.85 7.20
C VAL A 19 15.22 9.59 6.34
N ILE A 20 14.34 8.60 6.56
CA ILE A 20 14.30 7.37 5.76
C ILE A 20 14.05 7.69 4.28
N THR A 21 13.11 8.59 3.98
CA THR A 21 12.82 8.99 2.60
C THR A 21 14.03 9.61 1.93
N VAL A 22 14.72 10.53 2.60
CA VAL A 22 15.90 11.21 2.02
C VAL A 22 17.05 10.23 1.80
N LEU A 23 17.41 9.46 2.82
CA LEU A 23 18.51 8.48 2.72
C LEU A 23 18.18 7.39 1.68
N GLY A 24 16.97 6.86 1.70
CA GLY A 24 16.54 5.87 0.72
C GLY A 24 16.49 6.42 -0.71
N ALA A 25 16.07 7.67 -0.91
CA ALA A 25 16.08 8.31 -2.22
C ALA A 25 17.53 8.45 -2.76
N ILE A 26 18.50 8.81 -1.91
CA ILE A 26 19.92 8.83 -2.28
C ILE A 26 20.38 7.44 -2.73
N VAL A 27 20.00 6.40 -1.98
CA VAL A 27 20.32 5.00 -2.32
C VAL A 27 19.71 4.61 -3.67
N ILE A 28 18.45 4.92 -3.92
CA ILE A 28 17.79 4.64 -5.22
C ILE A 28 18.52 5.38 -6.34
N LEU A 29 18.90 6.64 -6.16
CA LEU A 29 19.64 7.39 -7.16
C LEU A 29 21.00 6.76 -7.46
N LEU A 30 21.70 6.22 -6.46
CA LEU A 30 22.96 5.48 -6.66
C LEU A 30 22.72 4.17 -7.44
N ILE A 31 21.70 3.39 -7.09
CA ILE A 31 21.35 2.18 -7.82
C ILE A 31 21.01 2.50 -9.28
N VAL A 32 20.17 3.50 -9.50
CA VAL A 32 19.79 3.98 -10.84
C VAL A 32 21.00 4.45 -11.63
N ALA A 33 21.92 5.19 -11.00
CA ALA A 33 23.14 5.63 -11.65
C ALA A 33 24.04 4.45 -12.07
N LEU A 34 24.19 3.43 -11.23
CA LEU A 34 24.95 2.22 -11.55
C LEU A 34 24.32 1.44 -12.70
N ILE A 35 23.01 1.22 -12.66
CA ILE A 35 22.27 0.52 -13.74
C ILE A 35 22.38 1.30 -15.06
N SER A 36 22.17 2.61 -15.03
CA SER A 36 22.20 3.44 -16.24
C SER A 36 23.60 3.55 -16.84
N ALA A 37 24.65 3.54 -16.02
CA ALA A 37 26.03 3.55 -16.50
C ALA A 37 26.40 2.24 -17.26
N GLY A 38 25.87 1.11 -16.81
CA GLY A 38 26.10 -0.18 -17.47
C GLY A 38 25.34 -0.35 -18.79
N SER A 39 24.10 0.14 -18.86
CA SER A 39 23.21 -0.07 -20.02
C SER A 39 22.26 1.13 -20.23
N PRO A 40 22.76 2.29 -20.69
CA PRO A 40 21.97 3.52 -20.69
C PRO A 40 20.73 3.47 -21.61
N VAL A 41 20.80 2.80 -22.75
CA VAL A 41 19.69 2.70 -23.70
C VAL A 41 18.59 1.81 -23.14
N THR A 42 18.93 0.59 -22.72
CA THR A 42 17.95 -0.37 -22.13
C THR A 42 17.37 0.16 -20.83
N PHE A 43 18.15 0.91 -20.04
CA PHE A 43 17.66 1.61 -18.86
C PHE A 43 16.57 2.65 -19.21
N ILE A 44 16.83 3.55 -20.16
CA ILE A 44 15.87 4.59 -20.55
C ILE A 44 14.59 3.96 -21.11
N VAL A 45 14.73 2.97 -22.01
CA VAL A 45 13.58 2.28 -22.61
C VAL A 45 12.81 1.48 -21.54
N GLY A 46 13.51 0.82 -20.60
CA GLY A 46 12.91 0.05 -19.50
C GLY A 46 12.24 0.91 -18.43
N ALA A 47 12.68 2.17 -18.25
CA ALA A 47 12.05 3.10 -17.34
C ALA A 47 10.60 3.43 -17.74
N ILE A 48 10.26 3.36 -19.04
CA ILE A 48 8.90 3.65 -19.53
C ILE A 48 7.89 2.63 -19.00
N PRO A 49 7.99 1.30 -19.30
CA PRO A 49 7.04 0.31 -18.80
C PRO A 49 7.07 0.20 -17.26
N SER A 50 8.24 0.33 -16.61
CA SER A 50 8.33 0.33 -15.14
C SER A 50 7.54 1.49 -14.51
N THR A 51 7.69 2.69 -15.05
CA THR A 51 6.96 3.88 -14.58
C THR A 51 5.46 3.76 -14.85
N ALA A 52 5.06 3.26 -16.02
CA ALA A 52 3.65 3.04 -16.35
C ALA A 52 3.01 2.04 -15.37
N ALA A 53 3.66 0.91 -15.10
CA ALA A 53 3.22 -0.08 -14.12
C ALA A 53 3.09 0.52 -12.72
N LEU A 54 4.09 1.26 -12.26
CA LEU A 54 4.07 1.96 -10.98
C LEU A 54 2.88 2.92 -10.88
N ILE A 55 2.65 3.76 -11.90
CA ILE A 55 1.54 4.72 -11.92
C ILE A 55 0.18 4.00 -11.84
N VAL A 56 -0.02 2.97 -12.67
CA VAL A 56 -1.27 2.18 -12.66
C VAL A 56 -1.54 1.62 -11.27
N CYS A 57 -0.56 0.97 -10.66
CA CYS A 57 -0.70 0.39 -9.34
C CYS A 57 -0.93 1.45 -8.25
N LEU A 58 -0.20 2.58 -8.28
CA LEU A 58 -0.42 3.68 -7.34
C LEU A 58 -1.84 4.25 -7.43
N LEU A 59 -2.41 4.34 -8.63
CA LEU A 59 -3.80 4.76 -8.81
C LEU A 59 -4.78 3.76 -8.21
N CYS A 60 -4.52 2.44 -8.36
CA CYS A 60 -5.32 1.39 -7.74
C CYS A 60 -5.26 1.47 -6.20
N TYR A 61 -4.06 1.64 -5.61
CA TYR A 61 -3.89 1.78 -4.17
C TYR A 61 -4.53 3.06 -3.62
N ARG A 62 -4.45 4.19 -4.33
CA ARG A 62 -5.17 5.41 -3.98
C ARG A 62 -6.70 5.24 -4.03
N TRP A 63 -7.19 4.42 -4.95
CA TRP A 63 -8.60 4.08 -5.02
C TRP A 63 -9.00 3.16 -3.87
N LEU A 64 -8.13 2.24 -3.45
CA LEU A 64 -8.35 1.39 -2.28
C LEU A 64 -8.46 2.21 -0.99
N ASP A 65 -7.54 3.15 -0.78
CA ASP A 65 -7.35 3.97 0.42
C ASP A 65 -8.20 5.26 0.47
N ARG A 66 -9.29 5.31 -0.24
CA ARG A 66 -10.05 6.59 -0.39
C ARG A 66 -10.90 6.99 0.82
N TRP A 67 -11.18 6.06 1.76
CA TRP A 67 -12.02 6.34 2.92
C TRP A 67 -11.27 7.03 4.05
N GLU A 68 -10.09 6.55 4.35
CA GLU A 68 -9.18 7.10 5.35
C GLU A 68 -7.78 7.27 4.73
N PRO A 69 -7.58 8.28 3.86
CA PRO A 69 -6.34 8.42 3.11
C PRO A 69 -5.10 8.49 4.00
N GLU A 70 -4.16 7.60 3.73
CA GLU A 70 -2.92 7.48 4.47
C GLU A 70 -2.04 8.74 4.35
N PRO A 71 -1.26 9.06 5.39
CA PRO A 71 -0.36 10.20 5.36
C PRO A 71 0.67 10.07 4.24
N THR A 72 0.70 11.04 3.32
CA THR A 72 1.62 11.04 2.16
C THR A 72 3.08 10.80 2.56
N ARG A 73 3.52 11.28 3.73
CA ARG A 73 4.90 11.06 4.21
C ARG A 73 5.18 9.59 4.49
N LEU A 74 4.21 8.85 5.04
CA LEU A 74 4.37 7.42 5.31
C LEU A 74 4.25 6.61 4.02
N THR A 75 3.35 7.00 3.11
CA THR A 75 3.23 6.41 1.78
C THR A 75 4.55 6.52 1.01
N VAL A 76 5.14 7.73 0.96
CA VAL A 76 6.43 7.94 0.28
C VAL A 76 7.55 7.18 0.98
N MET A 77 7.57 7.18 2.32
CA MET A 77 8.55 6.39 3.08
C MET A 77 8.47 4.89 2.74
N ALA A 78 7.27 4.32 2.69
CA ALA A 78 7.09 2.91 2.37
C ALA A 78 7.55 2.57 0.94
N LEU A 79 7.21 3.43 -0.04
CA LEU A 79 7.65 3.27 -1.42
C LEU A 79 9.19 3.30 -1.53
N ILE A 80 9.82 4.30 -0.93
CA ILE A 80 11.27 4.47 -0.94
C ILE A 80 11.98 3.35 -0.17
N TRP A 81 11.40 2.90 0.96
CA TRP A 81 11.94 1.77 1.72
C TRP A 81 12.03 0.50 0.87
N GLY A 82 10.97 0.14 0.15
CA GLY A 82 10.96 -1.02 -0.73
C GLY A 82 12.02 -0.93 -1.82
N GLY A 83 12.09 0.20 -2.53
CA GLY A 83 13.04 0.40 -3.62
C GLY A 83 14.50 0.65 -3.19
N SER A 84 14.78 0.84 -1.91
CA SER A 84 16.14 1.07 -1.40
C SER A 84 16.59 -0.04 -0.47
N ALA A 85 16.24 0.04 0.82
CA ALA A 85 16.66 -0.92 1.83
C ALA A 85 16.16 -2.34 1.49
N GLY A 86 14.95 -2.45 0.93
CA GLY A 86 14.39 -3.72 0.49
C GLY A 86 15.26 -4.40 -0.55
N VAL A 87 15.57 -3.69 -1.63
CA VAL A 87 16.39 -4.21 -2.74
C VAL A 87 17.81 -4.55 -2.28
N ILE A 88 18.47 -3.65 -1.53
CA ILE A 88 19.84 -3.92 -1.04
C ILE A 88 19.87 -5.13 -0.12
N PHE A 89 18.94 -5.23 0.84
CA PHE A 89 18.91 -6.36 1.75
C PHE A 89 18.75 -7.69 1.01
N SER A 90 17.82 -7.77 0.06
CA SER A 90 17.57 -8.97 -0.73
C SER A 90 18.80 -9.36 -1.54
N PHE A 91 19.39 -8.41 -2.25
CA PHE A 91 20.60 -8.62 -3.05
C PHE A 91 21.78 -9.12 -2.20
N LEU A 92 21.99 -8.56 -1.01
CA LEU A 92 23.06 -9.02 -0.11
C LEU A 92 22.81 -10.42 0.41
N VAL A 93 21.56 -10.80 0.71
CA VAL A 93 21.21 -12.16 1.12
C VAL A 93 21.43 -13.16 -0.03
N GLU A 94 21.00 -12.83 -1.24
CA GLU A 94 21.20 -13.66 -2.42
C GLU A 94 22.68 -13.89 -2.72
N MET A 95 23.53 -12.87 -2.58
CA MET A 95 24.98 -13.01 -2.72
C MET A 95 25.63 -13.84 -1.61
N ALA A 96 25.08 -13.78 -0.39
CA ALA A 96 25.67 -14.45 0.77
C ALA A 96 25.29 -15.95 0.88
N VAL A 97 24.18 -16.35 0.25
CA VAL A 97 23.68 -17.74 0.31
C VAL A 97 24.19 -18.53 -0.88
N PRO A 98 25.10 -19.51 -0.71
CA PRO A 98 25.59 -20.32 -1.81
C PRO A 98 24.50 -21.33 -2.23
N ALA A 99 23.82 -21.06 -3.34
CA ALA A 99 22.77 -21.89 -3.90
C ALA A 99 22.88 -21.96 -5.44
N SER A 100 22.22 -22.93 -6.06
CA SER A 100 22.09 -22.93 -7.52
C SER A 100 21.21 -21.76 -7.97
N GLU A 101 21.37 -21.33 -9.22
CA GLU A 101 20.59 -20.23 -9.79
C GLU A 101 19.08 -20.45 -9.60
N PHE A 102 18.58 -21.66 -9.87
CA PHE A 102 17.18 -22.01 -9.67
C PHE A 102 16.73 -21.87 -8.19
N VAL A 103 17.54 -22.38 -7.24
CA VAL A 103 17.23 -22.30 -5.81
C VAL A 103 17.27 -20.83 -5.34
N THR A 104 18.24 -20.05 -5.84
CA THR A 104 18.30 -18.61 -5.55
C THR A 104 17.04 -17.92 -6.02
N MET A 105 16.65 -18.10 -7.28
CA MET A 105 15.49 -17.47 -7.89
C MET A 105 14.15 -17.90 -7.25
N ALA A 106 13.98 -19.21 -6.99
CA ALA A 106 12.69 -19.76 -6.56
C ALA A 106 12.49 -19.80 -5.04
N ILE A 107 13.57 -19.73 -4.24
CA ILE A 107 13.51 -19.90 -2.78
C ILE A 107 14.21 -18.75 -2.05
N VAL A 108 15.50 -18.51 -2.31
CA VAL A 108 16.30 -17.55 -1.52
C VAL A 108 15.81 -16.13 -1.75
N ALA A 109 15.62 -15.71 -2.99
CA ALA A 109 15.13 -14.39 -3.34
C ALA A 109 13.72 -14.14 -2.76
N PRO A 110 12.71 -15.01 -2.96
CA PRO A 110 11.40 -14.82 -2.32
C PRO A 110 11.45 -14.70 -0.79
N LEU A 111 12.26 -15.49 -0.11
CA LEU A 111 12.42 -15.40 1.34
C LEU A 111 13.03 -14.05 1.76
N ALA A 112 14.11 -13.64 1.12
CA ALA A 112 14.79 -12.38 1.44
C ALA A 112 13.91 -11.16 1.13
N GLU A 113 13.31 -11.15 -0.05
CA GLU A 113 12.51 -10.02 -0.54
C GLU A 113 11.22 -9.83 0.25
N GLU A 114 10.46 -10.90 0.51
CA GLU A 114 9.22 -10.76 1.29
C GLU A 114 9.52 -10.39 2.74
N LEU A 115 10.64 -10.82 3.33
CA LEU A 115 11.09 -10.36 4.64
C LEU A 115 11.44 -8.87 4.61
N ALA A 116 12.18 -8.43 3.60
CA ALA A 116 12.57 -7.04 3.41
C ALA A 116 11.33 -6.13 3.24
N LYS A 117 10.35 -6.54 2.43
CA LYS A 117 9.08 -5.83 2.24
C LYS A 117 8.25 -5.81 3.54
N ALA A 118 8.18 -6.94 4.28
CA ALA A 118 7.48 -7.03 5.55
C ALA A 118 8.04 -6.08 6.61
N SER A 119 9.34 -5.75 6.55
CA SER A 119 9.98 -4.85 7.51
C SER A 119 9.38 -3.43 7.52
N VAL A 120 8.65 -3.01 6.47
CA VAL A 120 7.91 -1.73 6.45
C VAL A 120 6.94 -1.61 7.63
N PHE A 121 6.37 -2.73 8.09
CA PHE A 121 5.46 -2.73 9.24
C PHE A 121 6.16 -2.34 10.55
N ILE A 122 7.46 -2.65 10.71
CA ILE A 122 8.24 -2.20 11.85
C ILE A 122 8.31 -0.66 11.83
N LEU A 123 8.50 -0.06 10.67
CA LEU A 123 8.59 1.39 10.51
C LEU A 123 7.26 2.10 10.77
N VAL A 124 6.15 1.55 10.25
CA VAL A 124 4.82 2.16 10.40
C VAL A 124 4.23 1.84 11.78
N ALA A 125 4.52 0.66 12.37
CA ALA A 125 3.95 0.24 13.64
C ALA A 125 4.62 0.86 14.89
N THR A 126 5.63 1.74 14.76
CA THR A 126 6.35 2.31 15.91
C THR A 126 5.83 3.69 16.32
N GLY A 127 5.80 3.96 17.62
CA GLY A 127 5.40 5.24 18.20
C GLY A 127 3.96 5.62 17.85
N ALA A 128 3.71 6.90 17.61
CA ALA A 128 2.39 7.42 17.24
C ALA A 128 1.88 6.91 15.89
N ARG A 129 2.76 6.38 15.03
CA ARG A 129 2.42 5.85 13.71
C ARG A 129 1.63 4.53 13.77
N LYS A 130 1.71 3.79 14.88
CA LYS A 130 0.95 2.54 15.05
C LYS A 130 -0.55 2.72 14.89
N LEU A 131 -1.07 3.95 15.07
CA LEU A 131 -2.46 4.31 14.83
C LEU A 131 -2.81 4.44 13.34
N GLU A 132 -1.83 4.39 12.45
CA GLU A 132 -2.05 4.34 11.00
C GLU A 132 -2.18 2.90 10.47
N LEU A 133 -1.97 1.87 11.31
CA LEU A 133 -2.15 0.45 11.00
C LEU A 133 -3.31 -0.12 11.81
N THR A 134 -4.50 0.25 11.47
CA THR A 134 -5.71 -0.10 12.24
C THR A 134 -6.62 -1.07 11.51
N SER A 135 -6.70 -0.99 10.18
CA SER A 135 -7.56 -1.84 9.35
C SER A 135 -6.77 -2.83 8.50
N LEU A 136 -7.45 -3.80 7.92
CA LEU A 136 -6.86 -4.66 6.90
C LEU A 136 -6.44 -3.86 5.67
N THR A 137 -7.23 -2.84 5.30
CA THR A 137 -6.92 -1.95 4.16
C THR A 137 -5.59 -1.26 4.36
N ASP A 138 -5.29 -0.72 5.56
CA ASP A 138 -4.04 -0.04 5.87
C ASP A 138 -2.84 -1.00 5.71
N HIS A 139 -2.98 -2.23 6.21
CA HIS A 139 -1.92 -3.24 6.10
C HIS A 139 -1.65 -3.61 4.64
N ILE A 140 -2.70 -3.84 3.84
CA ILE A 140 -2.56 -4.11 2.40
C ILE A 140 -1.98 -2.89 1.68
N PHE A 141 -2.38 -1.68 2.06
CA PHE A 141 -1.88 -0.45 1.46
C PHE A 141 -0.37 -0.30 1.66
N TYR A 142 0.12 -0.33 2.91
CA TYR A 142 1.55 -0.15 3.17
C TYR A 142 2.41 -1.28 2.61
N ALA A 143 1.95 -2.52 2.67
CA ALA A 143 2.63 -3.66 2.06
C ALA A 143 2.74 -3.48 0.54
N GLY A 144 1.62 -3.17 -0.11
CA GLY A 144 1.58 -2.97 -1.55
C GLY A 144 2.42 -1.79 -2.02
N ILE A 145 2.38 -0.65 -1.32
CA ILE A 145 3.21 0.51 -1.65
C ILE A 145 4.71 0.19 -1.50
N CYS A 146 5.10 -0.55 -0.44
CA CYS A 146 6.48 -1.01 -0.28
C CYS A 146 6.89 -1.95 -1.43
N ALA A 147 6.05 -2.92 -1.74
CA ALA A 147 6.27 -3.87 -2.83
C ALA A 147 6.36 -3.19 -4.21
N LEU A 148 5.61 -2.11 -4.44
CA LEU A 148 5.71 -1.31 -5.67
C LEU A 148 7.04 -0.59 -5.80
N GLY A 149 7.57 -0.03 -4.71
CA GLY A 149 8.90 0.57 -4.71
C GLY A 149 9.99 -0.45 -5.04
N PHE A 150 9.89 -1.62 -4.44
CA PHE A 150 10.77 -2.76 -4.73
C PHE A 150 10.70 -3.16 -6.20
N ALA A 151 9.50 -3.50 -6.71
CA ALA A 151 9.26 -3.92 -8.07
C ALA A 151 9.76 -2.89 -9.12
N PHE A 152 9.61 -1.60 -8.83
CA PHE A 152 10.07 -0.55 -9.73
C PHE A 152 11.59 -0.61 -9.94
N VAL A 153 12.38 -0.69 -8.86
CA VAL A 153 13.84 -0.71 -8.95
C VAL A 153 14.33 -2.04 -9.53
N GLU A 154 13.73 -3.14 -9.11
CA GLU A 154 14.04 -4.47 -9.64
C GLU A 154 13.76 -4.58 -11.14
N ASN A 155 12.62 -4.06 -11.63
CA ASN A 155 12.31 -4.04 -13.06
C ASN A 155 13.35 -3.27 -13.87
N LEU A 156 13.86 -2.14 -13.35
CA LEU A 156 14.95 -1.41 -14.02
C LEU A 156 16.20 -2.27 -14.16
N GLY A 157 16.53 -3.07 -13.14
CA GLY A 157 17.64 -4.03 -13.17
C GLY A 157 17.45 -5.10 -14.25
N TYR A 158 16.29 -5.75 -14.27
CA TYR A 158 15.98 -6.78 -15.28
C TYR A 158 15.99 -6.25 -16.70
N PHE A 159 15.45 -5.06 -16.93
CA PHE A 159 15.46 -4.44 -18.27
C PHE A 159 16.89 -4.08 -18.73
N ALA A 160 17.74 -3.62 -17.81
CA ALA A 160 19.13 -3.31 -18.12
C ALA A 160 19.95 -4.55 -18.50
N LEU A 161 19.55 -5.75 -18.07
CA LEU A 161 20.22 -7.01 -18.38
C LEU A 161 19.78 -7.61 -19.73
N SER A 162 18.73 -7.10 -20.37
CA SER A 162 18.24 -7.62 -21.66
C SER A 162 19.29 -7.44 -22.75
N SER A 163 19.68 -8.54 -23.40
CA SER A 163 20.73 -8.59 -24.42
C SER A 163 20.21 -8.31 -25.84
N SER A 164 18.89 -8.38 -26.04
CA SER A 164 18.23 -8.16 -27.33
C SER A 164 16.89 -7.47 -27.20
N ALA A 165 16.40 -6.86 -28.28
CA ALA A 165 15.06 -6.25 -28.31
C ALA A 165 13.95 -7.28 -28.08
N GLY A 166 14.08 -8.51 -28.57
CA GLY A 166 13.13 -9.60 -28.35
C GLY A 166 13.05 -9.98 -26.88
N GLU A 167 14.17 -10.19 -26.21
CA GLU A 167 14.27 -10.47 -24.78
C GLU A 167 13.65 -9.34 -23.94
N PHE A 168 13.96 -8.09 -24.29
CA PHE A 168 13.37 -6.92 -23.64
C PHE A 168 11.84 -6.93 -23.72
N VAL A 169 11.27 -7.19 -24.92
CA VAL A 169 9.81 -7.22 -25.10
C VAL A 169 9.18 -8.34 -24.26
N VAL A 170 9.76 -9.54 -24.27
CA VAL A 170 9.27 -10.66 -23.44
C VAL A 170 9.36 -10.28 -21.97
N MET A 171 10.48 -9.74 -21.51
CA MET A 171 10.66 -9.30 -20.11
C MET A 171 9.66 -8.22 -19.73
N ALA A 172 9.39 -7.24 -20.60
CA ALA A 172 8.41 -6.20 -20.36
C ALA A 172 6.99 -6.78 -20.23
N LEU A 173 6.60 -7.72 -21.10
CA LEU A 173 5.30 -8.40 -21.01
C LEU A 173 5.17 -9.21 -19.72
N VAL A 174 6.20 -9.96 -19.34
CA VAL A 174 6.18 -10.77 -18.11
C VAL A 174 6.12 -9.88 -16.87
N ARG A 175 7.00 -8.89 -16.76
CA ARG A 175 7.13 -8.11 -15.50
C ARG A 175 6.13 -6.98 -15.36
N THR A 176 5.77 -6.29 -16.44
CA THR A 176 4.86 -5.12 -16.38
C THR A 176 3.49 -5.39 -17.02
N GLY A 177 3.33 -6.48 -17.75
CA GLY A 177 2.04 -6.98 -18.22
C GLY A 177 1.45 -7.98 -17.22
N PHE A 178 1.88 -9.22 -17.25
CA PHE A 178 1.36 -10.27 -16.36
C PHE A 178 1.74 -10.03 -14.89
N GLY A 179 2.97 -9.60 -14.62
CA GLY A 179 3.54 -9.38 -13.29
C GLY A 179 3.26 -8.01 -12.67
N VAL A 180 2.45 -7.14 -13.31
CA VAL A 180 2.23 -5.75 -12.86
C VAL A 180 1.79 -5.64 -11.39
N PHE A 181 0.99 -6.58 -10.91
CA PHE A 181 0.57 -6.69 -9.51
C PHE A 181 1.30 -7.80 -8.74
N GLY A 182 2.32 -8.45 -9.30
CA GLY A 182 2.98 -9.62 -8.71
C GLY A 182 3.45 -9.36 -7.29
N HIS A 183 4.46 -8.51 -7.10
CA HIS A 183 4.99 -8.19 -5.77
C HIS A 183 3.93 -7.65 -4.80
N PRO A 184 3.06 -6.68 -5.18
CA PRO A 184 1.93 -6.30 -4.33
C PRO A 184 1.03 -7.45 -3.91
N LEU A 185 0.78 -8.41 -4.81
CA LEU A 185 -0.08 -9.56 -4.54
C LEU A 185 0.55 -10.51 -3.54
N TYR A 186 1.84 -10.84 -3.70
CA TYR A 186 2.57 -11.73 -2.78
C TYR A 186 2.61 -11.12 -1.39
N THR A 187 3.08 -9.88 -1.27
CA THR A 187 3.22 -9.17 0.01
C THR A 187 1.86 -8.91 0.69
N THR A 188 0.74 -8.93 -0.06
CA THR A 188 -0.61 -8.88 0.53
C THR A 188 -0.87 -10.07 1.47
N ALA A 189 -0.35 -11.26 1.18
CA ALA A 189 -0.48 -12.41 2.08
C ALA A 189 0.21 -12.14 3.44
N THR A 190 1.40 -11.56 3.43
CA THR A 190 2.10 -11.10 4.65
C THR A 190 1.29 -10.03 5.39
N ALA A 191 0.71 -9.07 4.68
CA ALA A 191 -0.12 -8.01 5.26
C ALA A 191 -1.35 -8.59 5.99
N VAL A 192 -2.04 -9.53 5.37
CA VAL A 192 -3.19 -10.24 5.97
C VAL A 192 -2.77 -10.99 7.23
N GLY A 193 -1.64 -11.69 7.20
CA GLY A 193 -1.10 -12.42 8.33
C GLY A 193 -0.75 -11.51 9.51
N ILE A 194 -0.09 -10.39 9.25
CA ILE A 194 0.28 -9.39 10.27
C ILE A 194 -0.97 -8.71 10.84
N TRP A 195 -1.92 -8.32 10.00
CA TRP A 195 -3.21 -7.79 10.46
C TRP A 195 -3.94 -8.78 11.37
N ALA A 196 -4.04 -10.06 10.97
CA ALA A 196 -4.69 -11.09 11.75
C ALA A 196 -3.99 -11.36 13.10
N TRP A 197 -2.66 -11.31 13.12
CA TRP A 197 -1.89 -11.39 14.36
C TRP A 197 -2.18 -10.20 15.29
N ARG A 198 -2.14 -8.98 14.75
CA ARG A 198 -2.34 -7.75 15.54
C ARG A 198 -3.76 -7.61 16.10
N THR A 199 -4.77 -8.10 15.38
CA THR A 199 -6.19 -7.96 15.78
C THR A 199 -6.72 -9.16 16.58
N LYS A 200 -6.24 -10.37 16.26
CA LYS A 200 -6.79 -11.61 16.83
C LYS A 200 -5.75 -12.41 17.64
N GLY A 201 -4.55 -11.86 17.85
CA GLY A 201 -3.42 -12.53 18.51
C GLY A 201 -2.88 -13.73 17.71
N GLY A 202 -1.83 -14.36 18.23
CA GLY A 202 -1.18 -15.53 17.62
C GLY A 202 -0.17 -15.17 16.52
N LEU A 203 1.11 -15.02 16.91
CA LEU A 203 2.21 -14.68 15.98
C LEU A 203 2.32 -15.65 14.79
N TRP A 204 1.88 -16.90 14.96
CA TRP A 204 1.85 -17.88 13.88
C TRP A 204 1.07 -17.43 12.63
N LYS A 205 0.09 -16.52 12.79
CA LYS A 205 -0.70 -15.97 11.67
C LYS A 205 0.18 -15.08 10.78
N ALA A 206 1.07 -14.29 11.38
CA ALA A 206 2.06 -13.50 10.63
C ALA A 206 3.04 -14.42 9.90
N ALA A 207 3.51 -15.50 10.56
CA ALA A 207 4.38 -16.48 9.95
C ALA A 207 3.71 -17.19 8.76
N VAL A 208 2.46 -17.62 8.90
CA VAL A 208 1.67 -18.23 7.81
C VAL A 208 1.51 -17.25 6.64
N GLY A 209 1.19 -15.99 6.92
CA GLY A 209 1.08 -14.96 5.88
C GLY A 209 2.40 -14.74 5.13
N TYR A 210 3.50 -14.69 5.85
CA TYR A 210 4.85 -14.56 5.26
C TYR A 210 5.21 -15.79 4.40
N ILE A 211 5.00 -17.02 4.91
CA ILE A 211 5.26 -18.26 4.15
C ILE A 211 4.38 -18.29 2.89
N ALA A 212 3.12 -17.91 2.99
CA ALA A 212 2.23 -17.85 1.82
C ALA A 212 2.72 -16.84 0.77
N ALA A 213 3.23 -15.68 1.20
CA ALA A 213 3.85 -14.70 0.30
C ALA A 213 5.09 -15.28 -0.41
N CYS A 214 5.98 -15.93 0.34
CA CYS A 214 7.18 -16.57 -0.22
C CYS A 214 6.83 -17.69 -1.20
N LEU A 215 5.80 -18.51 -0.89
CA LEU A 215 5.35 -19.58 -1.80
C LEU A 215 4.75 -19.00 -3.09
N LEU A 216 3.88 -18.00 -3.00
CA LEU A 216 3.33 -17.35 -4.19
C LEU A 216 4.44 -16.75 -5.05
N HIS A 217 5.38 -16.04 -4.43
CA HIS A 217 6.51 -15.44 -5.11
C HIS A 217 7.42 -16.49 -5.76
N GLY A 218 7.81 -17.51 -5.01
CA GLY A 218 8.65 -18.60 -5.52
C GLY A 218 7.98 -19.40 -6.66
N LEU A 219 6.66 -19.61 -6.58
CA LEU A 219 5.89 -20.22 -7.67
C LEU A 219 5.80 -19.32 -8.90
N TRP A 220 5.77 -18.00 -8.75
CA TRP A 220 5.91 -17.09 -9.89
C TRP A 220 7.28 -17.22 -10.54
N ASN A 221 8.34 -17.18 -9.76
CA ASN A 221 9.71 -17.20 -10.27
C ASN A 221 10.10 -18.58 -10.84
N GLY A 222 9.84 -19.67 -10.12
CA GLY A 222 10.32 -21.02 -10.45
C GLY A 222 9.26 -21.96 -11.01
N GLY A 223 7.97 -21.69 -10.79
CA GLY A 223 6.87 -22.58 -11.19
C GLY A 223 6.83 -22.90 -12.68
N PRO A 224 6.92 -21.91 -13.58
CA PRO A 224 6.95 -22.17 -15.02
C PRO A 224 8.10 -23.06 -15.45
N THR A 225 9.29 -22.83 -14.90
CA THR A 225 10.50 -23.64 -15.20
C THR A 225 10.34 -25.09 -14.70
N LEU A 226 9.79 -25.27 -13.48
CA LEU A 226 9.51 -26.61 -12.95
C LEU A 226 8.49 -27.36 -13.79
N LEU A 227 7.41 -26.68 -14.19
CA LEU A 227 6.36 -27.28 -15.01
C LEU A 227 6.88 -27.66 -16.39
N ALA A 228 7.58 -26.76 -17.07
CA ALA A 228 8.17 -27.00 -18.37
C ALA A 228 9.19 -28.12 -18.32
N GLY A 229 10.10 -28.12 -17.33
CA GLY A 229 11.09 -29.16 -17.13
C GLY A 229 10.47 -30.53 -16.84
N SER A 230 9.42 -30.62 -16.02
CA SER A 230 8.72 -31.86 -15.70
C SER A 230 8.01 -32.48 -16.91
N LEU A 231 7.63 -31.67 -17.88
CA LEU A 231 6.95 -32.09 -19.11
C LEU A 231 7.90 -32.19 -20.31
N GLY A 232 9.20 -31.90 -20.15
CA GLY A 232 10.18 -31.91 -21.22
C GLY A 232 9.91 -30.91 -22.33
N LEU A 233 9.37 -29.74 -21.99
CA LEU A 233 9.00 -28.68 -22.93
C LEU A 233 10.23 -27.84 -23.32
N ASP A 234 10.23 -27.36 -24.55
CA ASP A 234 11.16 -26.36 -25.06
C ASP A 234 10.85 -24.91 -24.57
N ASP A 235 11.57 -23.93 -25.07
CA ASP A 235 11.38 -22.50 -24.70
C ASP A 235 9.96 -22.00 -24.99
N THR A 236 9.34 -22.47 -26.07
CA THR A 236 7.93 -22.15 -26.42
C THR A 236 6.98 -22.76 -25.41
N GLY A 237 7.26 -24.00 -25.00
CA GLY A 237 6.53 -24.69 -23.94
C GLY A 237 6.69 -24.03 -22.57
N GLN A 238 7.84 -23.43 -22.28
CA GLN A 238 8.06 -22.68 -21.05
C GLN A 238 7.16 -21.43 -20.97
N LEU A 239 6.98 -20.70 -22.08
CA LEU A 239 6.02 -19.59 -22.15
C LEU A 239 4.58 -20.07 -21.93
N ALA A 240 4.21 -21.19 -22.52
CA ALA A 240 2.88 -21.81 -22.31
C ALA A 240 2.69 -22.23 -20.84
N ALA A 241 3.72 -22.81 -20.22
CA ALA A 241 3.72 -23.15 -18.79
C ALA A 241 3.55 -21.91 -17.90
N MET A 242 4.22 -20.80 -18.23
CA MET A 242 4.06 -19.52 -17.52
C MET A 242 2.63 -19.01 -17.60
N ILE A 243 2.03 -19.01 -18.80
CA ILE A 243 0.64 -18.59 -19.00
C ILE A 243 -0.32 -19.48 -18.21
N LEU A 244 -0.09 -20.81 -18.23
CA LEU A 244 -0.92 -21.75 -17.47
C LEU A 244 -0.83 -21.52 -15.96
N VAL A 245 0.38 -21.37 -15.40
CA VAL A 245 0.60 -21.04 -13.98
C VAL A 245 -0.08 -19.71 -13.63
N TYR A 246 0.05 -18.71 -14.50
CA TYR A 246 -0.61 -17.41 -14.30
C TYR A 246 -2.14 -17.55 -14.23
N ILE A 247 -2.76 -18.23 -15.20
CA ILE A 247 -4.22 -18.38 -15.26
C ILE A 247 -4.74 -19.22 -14.11
N VAL A 248 -4.09 -20.34 -13.80
CA VAL A 248 -4.60 -21.31 -12.83
C VAL A 248 -4.35 -20.88 -11.39
N LEU A 249 -3.23 -20.21 -11.11
CA LEU A 249 -2.84 -19.85 -9.76
C LEU A 249 -3.02 -18.34 -9.48
N PHE A 250 -2.42 -17.48 -10.31
CA PHE A 250 -2.34 -16.04 -9.98
C PHE A 250 -3.64 -15.29 -10.25
N VAL A 251 -4.36 -15.61 -11.31
CA VAL A 251 -5.66 -14.98 -11.59
C VAL A 251 -6.69 -15.25 -10.46
N PRO A 252 -6.88 -16.49 -9.98
CA PRO A 252 -7.76 -16.75 -8.83
C PRO A 252 -7.33 -16.03 -7.54
N VAL A 253 -6.03 -16.02 -7.22
CA VAL A 253 -5.49 -15.30 -6.05
C VAL A 253 -5.73 -13.80 -6.17
N PHE A 254 -5.51 -13.22 -7.35
CA PHE A 254 -5.77 -11.82 -7.64
C PHE A 254 -7.27 -11.46 -7.49
N ILE A 255 -8.16 -12.28 -8.07
CA ILE A 255 -9.62 -12.12 -7.92
C ILE A 255 -10.01 -12.24 -6.43
N GLY A 256 -9.49 -13.23 -5.71
CA GLY A 256 -9.73 -13.39 -4.29
C GLY A 256 -9.30 -12.17 -3.47
N THR A 257 -8.15 -11.59 -3.81
CA THR A 257 -7.63 -10.35 -3.19
C THR A 257 -8.54 -9.15 -3.50
N ILE A 258 -9.02 -9.01 -4.73
CA ILE A 258 -10.00 -7.96 -5.08
C ILE A 258 -11.30 -8.14 -4.29
N ILE A 259 -11.82 -9.35 -4.20
CA ILE A 259 -13.05 -9.64 -3.43
C ILE A 259 -12.83 -9.30 -1.95
N MET A 260 -11.72 -9.74 -1.37
CA MET A 260 -11.38 -9.47 0.03
C MET A 260 -11.27 -7.97 0.31
N THR A 261 -10.51 -7.24 -0.50
CA THR A 261 -10.31 -5.80 -0.33
C THR A 261 -11.57 -4.98 -0.56
N THR A 262 -12.38 -5.35 -1.56
CA THR A 262 -13.66 -4.67 -1.81
C THR A 262 -14.69 -4.93 -0.72
N ARG A 263 -14.74 -6.15 -0.15
CA ARG A 263 -15.58 -6.46 1.02
C ARG A 263 -15.12 -5.68 2.26
N ASN A 264 -13.82 -5.65 2.53
CA ASN A 264 -13.29 -4.89 3.66
C ASN A 264 -13.62 -3.40 3.55
N ARG A 265 -13.44 -2.80 2.38
CA ARG A 265 -13.85 -1.41 2.11
C ARG A 265 -15.35 -1.17 2.29
N ARG A 266 -16.20 -2.13 1.93
CA ARG A 266 -17.63 -2.04 2.18
C ARG A 266 -17.94 -2.06 3.67
N ASN A 267 -17.28 -2.92 4.43
CA ASN A 267 -17.41 -2.97 5.88
C ASN A 267 -16.99 -1.64 6.54
N GLU A 268 -15.87 -1.04 6.11
CA GLU A 268 -15.45 0.29 6.57
C GLU A 268 -16.48 1.37 6.24
N TYR A 269 -17.04 1.33 5.03
CA TYR A 269 -18.14 2.24 4.66
C TYR A 269 -19.35 2.11 5.57
N GLU A 270 -19.80 0.89 5.82
CA GLU A 270 -20.95 0.59 6.67
C GLU A 270 -20.64 0.98 8.13
N ALA A 271 -19.41 0.75 8.61
CA ALA A 271 -18.94 1.19 9.92
C ALA A 271 -19.02 2.72 10.08
N VAL A 272 -18.50 3.48 9.12
CA VAL A 272 -18.60 4.95 9.15
C VAL A 272 -20.07 5.37 9.16
N ARG A 273 -20.87 4.83 8.25
CA ARG A 273 -22.28 5.22 8.12
C ARG A 273 -23.10 4.95 9.37
N SER A 274 -22.83 3.83 10.07
CA SER A 274 -23.53 3.47 11.30
C SER A 274 -23.25 4.41 12.47
N GLN A 275 -22.07 5.06 12.47
CA GLN A 275 -21.67 5.98 13.55
C GLN A 275 -22.12 7.42 13.33
N LEU A 276 -22.42 7.84 12.09
CA LEU A 276 -22.76 9.23 11.78
C LEU A 276 -24.00 9.76 12.53
N PRO A 277 -25.11 9.00 12.69
CA PRO A 277 -26.25 9.47 13.49
C PRO A 277 -25.86 9.78 14.94
N LEU A 278 -25.10 8.88 15.57
CA LEU A 278 -24.60 9.08 16.94
C LEU A 278 -23.67 10.29 17.06
N MET A 279 -22.89 10.54 16.03
CA MET A 279 -22.01 11.73 15.98
C MET A 279 -22.82 13.04 15.81
N VAL A 280 -23.97 13.01 15.13
CA VAL A 280 -24.90 14.15 15.04
C VAL A 280 -25.52 14.41 16.41
N GLU A 281 -26.03 13.39 17.08
CA GLU A 281 -26.60 13.50 18.43
C GLU A 281 -25.58 14.03 19.44
N ALA A 282 -24.31 13.61 19.34
CA ALA A 282 -23.21 14.10 20.17
C ALA A 282 -22.70 15.51 19.78
N GLY A 283 -23.28 16.15 18.76
CA GLY A 283 -22.88 17.49 18.29
C GLY A 283 -21.49 17.54 17.65
N LEU A 284 -20.95 16.41 17.20
CA LEU A 284 -19.63 16.32 16.56
C LEU A 284 -19.67 16.76 15.10
N VAL A 285 -20.74 16.42 14.41
CA VAL A 285 -21.00 16.80 13.02
C VAL A 285 -22.45 17.31 12.90
N THR A 286 -22.71 18.16 11.92
CA THR A 286 -24.08 18.57 11.59
C THR A 286 -24.78 17.50 10.74
N PRO A 287 -26.13 17.48 10.66
CA PRO A 287 -26.84 16.57 9.75
C PRO A 287 -26.37 16.68 8.30
N ALA A 288 -26.09 17.90 7.82
CA ALA A 288 -25.57 18.15 6.48
C ALA A 288 -24.18 17.57 6.27
N GLU A 289 -23.31 17.66 7.28
CA GLU A 289 -21.99 17.05 7.25
C GLU A 289 -22.07 15.53 7.29
N ALA A 290 -22.96 14.95 8.11
CA ALA A 290 -23.17 13.51 8.17
C ALA A 290 -23.63 12.95 6.81
N ASP A 291 -24.60 13.59 6.17
CA ASP A 291 -25.08 13.22 4.83
C ASP A 291 -23.96 13.32 3.77
N MET A 292 -23.15 14.35 3.84
CA MET A 292 -21.98 14.53 2.97
C MET A 292 -20.91 13.47 3.22
N ILE A 293 -20.59 13.16 4.50
CA ILE A 293 -19.59 12.17 4.86
C ILE A 293 -20.04 10.78 4.48
N ALA A 294 -21.32 10.47 4.54
CA ALA A 294 -21.90 9.19 4.19
C ALA A 294 -21.79 8.83 2.70
N ASP A 295 -21.59 9.80 1.79
CA ASP A 295 -21.56 9.55 0.35
C ASP A 295 -20.25 10.04 -0.30
N PRO A 296 -19.44 9.15 -0.92
CA PRO A 296 -18.22 9.53 -1.62
C PRO A 296 -18.41 10.52 -2.77
N ARG A 297 -19.59 10.52 -3.40
CA ARG A 297 -19.90 11.46 -4.48
C ARG A 297 -20.11 12.86 -3.89
N LYS A 298 -20.87 12.94 -2.79
CA LYS A 298 -21.10 14.20 -2.06
C LYS A 298 -19.79 14.74 -1.48
N ARG A 299 -18.92 13.89 -0.91
CA ARG A 299 -17.56 14.29 -0.46
C ARG A 299 -16.77 14.97 -1.57
N ARG A 300 -16.76 14.40 -2.78
CA ARG A 300 -16.06 14.99 -3.93
C ARG A 300 -16.66 16.30 -4.38
N ALA A 301 -17.98 16.37 -4.44
CA ALA A 301 -18.70 17.58 -4.83
C ALA A 301 -18.41 18.75 -3.88
N ILE A 302 -18.50 18.51 -2.56
CA ILE A 302 -18.25 19.56 -1.55
C ILE A 302 -16.78 20.00 -1.53
N LEU A 303 -15.84 19.09 -1.75
CA LEU A 303 -14.41 19.43 -1.86
C LEU A 303 -14.11 20.24 -3.12
N ALA A 304 -14.80 19.99 -4.22
CA ALA A 304 -14.68 20.78 -5.44
C ALA A 304 -15.28 22.17 -5.23
N ASP A 305 -16.47 22.22 -4.63
CA ASP A 305 -17.16 23.49 -4.33
C ASP A 305 -16.37 24.34 -3.32
N SER A 306 -15.90 23.74 -2.23
CA SER A 306 -15.05 24.43 -1.25
C SER A 306 -13.80 25.04 -1.87
N GLY A 307 -13.29 24.47 -2.96
CA GLY A 307 -12.17 25.03 -3.73
C GLY A 307 -12.46 26.39 -4.36
N LYS A 308 -13.71 26.69 -4.65
CA LYS A 308 -14.14 28.01 -5.19
C LYS A 308 -13.98 29.13 -4.14
N TYR A 309 -14.07 28.77 -2.85
CA TYR A 309 -13.86 29.69 -1.72
C TYR A 309 -12.42 29.76 -1.24
N GLY A 310 -11.49 29.14 -1.99
CA GLY A 310 -10.06 29.21 -1.78
C GLY A 310 -9.45 27.95 -1.14
N ARG A 311 -8.11 27.94 -1.11
CA ARG A 311 -7.33 26.78 -0.63
C ARG A 311 -7.57 26.46 0.85
N VAL A 312 -7.86 27.49 1.67
CA VAL A 312 -8.09 27.32 3.12
C VAL A 312 -9.42 26.61 3.35
N ALA A 313 -10.50 27.06 2.70
CA ALA A 313 -11.82 26.44 2.81
C ALA A 313 -11.78 24.95 2.40
N LYS A 314 -11.18 24.65 1.24
CA LYS A 314 -10.98 23.26 0.78
C LYS A 314 -10.16 22.42 1.77
N ARG A 315 -9.12 23.00 2.37
CA ARG A 315 -8.28 22.30 3.36
C ARG A 315 -9.05 22.00 4.64
N ASN A 316 -9.83 22.96 5.14
CA ASN A 316 -10.66 22.79 6.33
C ASN A 316 -11.70 21.70 6.10
N GLN A 317 -12.41 21.76 4.96
CA GLN A 317 -13.40 20.74 4.61
C GLN A 317 -12.80 19.34 4.52
N LYS A 318 -11.60 19.22 3.90
CA LYS A 318 -10.87 17.93 3.85
C LYS A 318 -10.52 17.44 5.26
N ARG A 319 -10.08 18.33 6.16
CA ARG A 319 -9.75 17.97 7.55
C ARG A 319 -10.98 17.48 8.31
N THR A 320 -12.12 18.13 8.13
CA THR A 320 -13.39 17.73 8.74
C THR A 320 -13.81 16.33 8.29
N ILE A 321 -13.80 16.07 6.99
CA ILE A 321 -14.14 14.76 6.44
C ILE A 321 -13.21 13.69 7.02
N THR A 322 -11.89 13.93 7.01
CA THR A 322 -10.90 12.96 7.52
C THR A 322 -11.08 12.71 9.02
N ALA A 323 -11.19 13.77 9.84
CA ALA A 323 -11.35 13.64 11.28
C ALA A 323 -12.65 12.93 11.68
N ALA A 324 -13.76 13.24 11.00
CA ALA A 324 -15.03 12.58 11.26
C ALA A 324 -15.03 11.10 10.83
N THR A 325 -14.42 10.78 9.68
CA THR A 325 -14.28 9.39 9.23
C THR A 325 -13.41 8.58 10.20
N GLU A 326 -12.27 9.11 10.62
CA GLU A 326 -11.36 8.47 11.57
C GLU A 326 -12.02 8.29 12.95
N ALA A 327 -12.75 9.29 13.45
CA ALA A 327 -13.49 9.20 14.71
C ALA A 327 -14.60 8.13 14.65
N ALA A 328 -15.34 8.06 13.55
CA ALA A 328 -16.38 7.06 13.32
C ALA A 328 -15.80 5.62 13.29
N LEU A 329 -14.72 5.39 12.55
CA LEU A 329 -14.05 4.10 12.51
C LEU A 329 -13.46 3.70 13.87
N ALA A 330 -12.83 4.65 14.57
CA ALA A 330 -12.31 4.41 15.91
C ALA A 330 -13.44 4.02 16.88
N GLN A 331 -14.55 4.73 16.87
CA GLN A 331 -15.71 4.42 17.72
C GLN A 331 -16.30 3.05 17.40
N HIS A 332 -16.44 2.71 16.12
CA HIS A 332 -16.95 1.40 15.70
C HIS A 332 -16.07 0.25 16.23
N ARG A 333 -14.74 0.38 16.11
CA ARG A 333 -13.79 -0.61 16.62
C ARG A 333 -13.81 -0.74 18.14
N ILE A 334 -13.89 0.39 18.85
CA ILE A 334 -14.01 0.40 20.31
C ILE A 334 -15.28 -0.33 20.74
N ALA A 335 -16.41 -0.09 20.07
CA ALA A 335 -17.68 -0.76 20.34
C ALA A 335 -17.63 -2.27 20.05
N ALA A 336 -16.80 -2.69 19.09
CA ALA A 336 -16.53 -4.11 18.80
C ALA A 336 -15.51 -4.76 19.77
N GLY A 337 -15.00 -4.03 20.78
CA GLY A 337 -13.97 -4.52 21.70
C GLY A 337 -12.57 -4.55 21.09
N GLU A 338 -12.39 -3.89 19.95
CA GLU A 338 -11.11 -3.78 19.25
C GLU A 338 -10.38 -2.48 19.65
N GLY A 339 -9.07 -2.57 19.84
CA GLY A 339 -8.24 -1.40 20.11
C GLY A 339 -7.99 -1.14 21.60
N GLY A 340 -6.80 -0.56 21.89
CA GLY A 340 -6.34 -0.26 23.23
C GLY A 340 -6.62 1.20 23.65
N PRO A 341 -6.10 1.61 24.82
CA PRO A 341 -6.31 2.95 25.39
C PRO A 341 -5.94 4.10 24.43
N GLU A 342 -5.01 3.85 23.51
CA GLU A 342 -4.58 4.86 22.55
C GLU A 342 -5.62 5.15 21.47
N LEU A 343 -6.37 4.13 21.03
CA LEU A 343 -7.46 4.33 20.08
C LEU A 343 -8.60 5.15 20.73
N VAL A 344 -8.90 4.87 21.99
CA VAL A 344 -9.85 5.64 22.79
C VAL A 344 -9.40 7.10 22.90
N LYS A 345 -8.14 7.32 23.32
CA LYS A 345 -7.56 8.67 23.40
C LYS A 345 -7.61 9.40 22.04
N ARG A 346 -7.33 8.68 20.98
CA ARG A 346 -7.38 9.27 19.62
C ARG A 346 -8.81 9.66 19.21
N ARG A 347 -9.79 8.77 19.45
CA ARG A 347 -11.21 9.08 19.22
C ARG A 347 -11.64 10.32 20.00
N ASP A 348 -11.24 10.44 21.27
CA ASP A 348 -11.59 11.56 22.14
C ASP A 348 -10.98 12.87 21.64
N GLN A 349 -9.72 12.88 21.25
CA GLN A 349 -9.05 14.03 20.65
C GLN A 349 -9.73 14.51 19.37
N LEU A 350 -10.14 13.57 18.50
CA LEU A 350 -10.87 13.89 17.27
C LEU A 350 -12.26 14.46 17.58
N SER A 351 -12.94 13.88 18.56
CA SER A 351 -14.28 14.33 19.00
C SER A 351 -14.23 15.74 19.59
N GLU A 352 -13.24 16.04 20.42
CA GLU A 352 -13.01 17.37 20.96
C GLU A 352 -12.72 18.39 19.87
N TRP A 353 -11.82 18.02 18.93
CA TRP A 353 -11.51 18.85 17.78
C TRP A 353 -12.77 19.11 16.91
N LEU A 354 -13.59 18.08 16.64
CA LEU A 354 -14.83 18.23 15.87
C LEU A 354 -15.86 19.13 16.57
N ARG A 355 -15.89 19.16 17.90
CA ARG A 355 -16.76 20.09 18.66
C ARG A 355 -16.28 21.53 18.58
N SER A 356 -14.98 21.75 18.73
CA SER A 356 -14.37 23.07 18.89
C SER A 356 -14.21 23.85 17.57
N ARG A 357 -14.42 23.20 16.40
CA ARG A 357 -14.22 23.86 15.11
C ARG A 357 -15.28 24.94 14.83
N PRO A 358 -14.88 26.10 14.29
CA PRO A 358 -15.79 27.22 14.01
C PRO A 358 -16.53 27.10 12.67
N ASP A 359 -16.16 26.14 11.82
CA ASP A 359 -16.58 26.05 10.41
C ASP A 359 -17.60 24.91 10.17
N LYS A 360 -18.53 24.69 11.09
CA LYS A 360 -19.58 23.67 10.92
C LYS A 360 -20.51 24.03 9.77
N LEU A 361 -20.68 23.11 8.81
CA LEU A 361 -21.62 23.28 7.70
C LEU A 361 -23.05 23.48 8.24
N GLY A 362 -23.74 24.50 7.75
CA GLY A 362 -25.10 24.89 8.21
C GLY A 362 -25.13 25.90 9.36
N GLN A 363 -23.99 26.24 10.00
CA GLN A 363 -23.89 27.31 10.98
C GLN A 363 -23.31 28.62 10.41
N LEU A 364 -22.69 28.56 9.23
CA LEU A 364 -22.13 29.72 8.52
C LEU A 364 -23.12 30.42 7.57
N CYS A 365 -24.35 29.94 7.50
CA CYS A 365 -25.43 30.54 6.68
C CYS A 365 -26.45 31.30 7.52
N LEU A 366 -26.13 31.64 8.75
CA LEU A 366 -26.86 32.59 9.60
C LEU A 366 -25.92 33.75 9.93
#